data_2f48b6f40dfeb2f94166013fa407aa0e
#
_entry.id   2f48b6f40dfeb2f94166013fa407aa0e
#
_cell.length_a   1.000
_cell.length_b   1.000
_cell.length_c   1.000
_cell.angle_alpha   90.00
_cell.angle_beta   90.00
_cell.angle_gamma   90.00
#
_symmetry.space_group_name_H-M   'P 1'
#
loop_
_entity.id
_entity.type
_entity.pdbx_description
1 polymer ?
#
loop_
_entity_poly.entity_id
_entity_poly.type
_entity_poly.pdbx_seq_one_letter_code
_entity_poly.pdbx_strand_id
1 'polypeptide(L)'
;SLSENVRRFTTEGNAYHTSKLIGPFRRLYRLRSILKKEKPQYLVSFLNSALYHGVLTTRGLKTKSIISVRNDPNFDYQTILQKILAKTILPLSEGAVFQTEDAKAWFPKQLQDKSTIIFNPISSSFYNTNYIPMDKLIVAVGRLSEQKDYFFLIKGFKVFADAHKDWKLHIYGDGELKEQLSGEIKRVGLADKIILKGRTDNVANAISSATIYVMTSQFEGSPNALMEAMAVGVPCISSNCPCGGPKMLINNGNNGFLYEVGNIDEFLDRLNVLAENSELRIKFSKSAKNRAKDFTEEKVFNLWHKYLKN
;
A
#
# COMPACT_ATOMS: atom_id res chain seq x y z
N SER A 1 4.58 -15.85 12.82
CA SER A 1 5.77 -16.12 13.66
C SER A 1 7.03 -15.91 12.81
N LEU A 2 8.09 -15.33 13.41
CA LEU A 2 9.38 -15.25 12.74
C LEU A 2 10.05 -16.63 12.76
N SER A 3 10.84 -16.93 11.69
CA SER A 3 11.68 -18.12 11.65
C SER A 3 12.64 -18.16 12.85
N GLU A 4 12.98 -19.36 13.34
CA GLU A 4 13.94 -19.58 14.44
C GLU A 4 15.33 -18.98 14.16
N ASN A 5 15.67 -18.80 12.90
CA ASN A 5 16.92 -18.19 12.45
C ASN A 5 16.94 -16.67 12.54
N VAL A 6 15.83 -16.02 12.92
CA VAL A 6 15.71 -14.56 13.01
C VAL A 6 15.88 -14.10 14.46
N ARG A 7 17.00 -13.38 14.74
CA ARG A 7 17.23 -12.76 16.04
C ARG A 7 16.58 -11.38 16.12
N ARG A 8 15.85 -11.13 17.20
CA ARG A 8 15.25 -9.81 17.49
C ARG A 8 16.13 -8.99 18.40
N PHE A 9 16.27 -7.71 18.07
CA PHE A 9 16.90 -6.71 18.92
C PHE A 9 15.92 -5.55 19.14
N THR A 10 15.90 -4.97 20.33
CA THR A 10 15.13 -3.76 20.62
C THR A 10 16.05 -2.57 20.80
N THR A 11 15.69 -1.44 20.22
CA THR A 11 16.34 -0.14 20.47
C THR A 11 15.62 0.62 21.58
N GLU A 12 14.47 0.14 22.05
CA GLU A 12 13.73 0.67 23.19
C GLU A 12 14.19 -0.02 24.47
N GLY A 13 14.37 0.71 25.55
CA GLY A 13 14.73 0.14 26.86
C GLY A 13 13.49 0.02 27.73
N ASN A 14 13.58 -0.71 28.86
CA ASN A 14 12.52 -0.92 29.85
C ASN A 14 12.00 0.36 30.55
N ALA A 15 12.43 1.56 30.14
CA ALA A 15 12.03 2.82 30.76
C ALA A 15 10.91 3.48 29.96
N TYR A 16 9.69 3.32 30.41
CA TYR A 16 8.47 3.99 29.92
C TYR A 16 8.49 5.55 30.06
N HIS A 17 9.56 6.14 30.59
CA HIS A 17 9.67 7.59 30.88
C HIS A 17 10.95 8.23 30.33
N THR A 18 11.27 8.05 29.06
CA THR A 18 12.33 8.89 28.46
C THR A 18 11.72 10.12 27.82
N SER A 19 12.25 11.32 28.15
CA SER A 19 11.82 12.59 27.56
C SER A 19 11.85 12.51 26.02
N LYS A 20 10.91 13.18 25.35
CA LYS A 20 10.81 13.23 23.88
C LYS A 20 12.13 13.66 23.20
N LEU A 21 12.99 14.41 23.90
CA LEU A 21 14.27 14.93 23.38
C LEU A 21 15.40 13.90 23.43
N ILE A 22 15.47 13.04 24.44
CA ILE A 22 16.59 12.08 24.66
C ILE A 22 16.33 10.75 23.93
N GLY A 23 15.08 10.40 23.71
CA GLY A 23 14.67 9.14 23.08
C GLY A 23 15.33 8.85 21.72
N PRO A 24 15.35 9.79 20.76
CA PRO A 24 15.96 9.59 19.44
C PRO A 24 17.47 9.32 19.52
N PHE A 25 18.23 10.08 20.32
CA PHE A 25 19.68 9.89 20.50
C PHE A 25 20.00 8.54 21.13
N ARG A 26 19.21 8.11 22.10
CA ARG A 26 19.36 6.82 22.74
C ARG A 26 19.11 5.65 21.77
N ARG A 27 18.13 5.77 20.88
CA ARG A 27 17.85 4.80 19.82
C ARG A 27 19.02 4.72 18.83
N LEU A 28 19.55 5.87 18.39
CA LEU A 28 20.73 5.93 17.52
C LEU A 28 21.94 5.25 18.16
N TYR A 29 22.25 5.55 19.42
CA TYR A 29 23.35 4.95 20.14
C TYR A 29 23.20 3.42 20.26
N ARG A 30 22.03 2.94 20.64
CA ARG A 30 21.74 1.51 20.76
C ARG A 30 21.81 0.78 19.43
N LEU A 31 21.21 1.35 18.40
CA LEU A 31 21.28 0.77 17.04
C LEU A 31 22.74 0.67 16.60
N ARG A 32 23.53 1.73 16.80
CA ARG A 32 24.95 1.71 16.47
C ARG A 32 25.75 0.67 17.27
N SER A 33 25.42 0.49 18.55
CA SER A 33 26.05 -0.56 19.39
C SER A 33 25.73 -1.96 18.86
N ILE A 34 24.46 -2.22 18.47
CA ILE A 34 24.06 -3.49 17.84
C ILE A 34 24.84 -3.70 16.53
N LEU A 35 24.89 -2.70 15.65
CA LEU A 35 25.61 -2.81 14.37
C LEU A 35 27.10 -3.07 14.54
N LYS A 36 27.76 -2.46 15.54
CA LYS A 36 29.17 -2.73 15.87
C LYS A 36 29.40 -4.15 16.37
N LYS A 37 28.46 -4.70 17.13
CA LYS A 37 28.54 -6.06 17.68
C LYS A 37 28.27 -7.11 16.62
N GLU A 38 27.13 -6.98 15.90
CA GLU A 38 26.64 -7.98 14.95
C GLU A 38 27.33 -7.89 13.58
N LYS A 39 27.87 -6.72 13.21
CA LYS A 39 28.59 -6.43 11.96
C LYS A 39 27.83 -6.91 10.71
N PRO A 40 26.53 -6.62 10.55
CA PRO A 40 25.80 -7.04 9.38
C PRO A 40 26.36 -6.38 8.12
N GLN A 41 26.25 -7.07 6.98
CA GLN A 41 26.66 -6.51 5.69
C GLN A 41 25.73 -5.35 5.28
N TYR A 42 24.42 -5.50 5.51
CA TYR A 42 23.38 -4.51 5.16
C TYR A 42 22.51 -4.19 6.36
N LEU A 43 22.09 -2.94 6.44
CA LEU A 43 20.99 -2.46 7.27
C LEU A 43 19.89 -1.94 6.35
N VAL A 44 18.77 -2.66 6.25
CA VAL A 44 17.60 -2.21 5.49
C VAL A 44 16.63 -1.52 6.42
N SER A 45 16.31 -0.26 6.13
CA SER A 45 15.43 0.56 6.96
C SER A 45 14.10 0.80 6.27
N PHE A 46 13.00 0.64 7.02
CA PHE A 46 11.63 0.93 6.61
C PHE A 46 11.04 1.98 7.55
N LEU A 47 10.08 2.77 7.08
CA LEU A 47 9.40 3.85 7.81
C LEU A 47 10.29 5.09 8.06
N ASN A 48 9.65 6.27 7.98
CA ASN A 48 10.34 7.55 7.89
C ASN A 48 11.44 7.80 8.93
N SER A 49 11.12 7.65 10.23
CA SER A 49 12.12 7.89 11.27
C SER A 49 13.28 6.88 11.24
N ALA A 50 12.99 5.62 10.89
CA ALA A 50 14.00 4.57 10.79
C ALA A 50 14.95 4.77 9.60
N LEU A 51 14.50 5.43 8.51
CA LEU A 51 15.38 5.76 7.37
C LEU A 51 16.54 6.62 7.81
N TYR A 52 16.26 7.71 8.54
CA TYR A 52 17.31 8.60 9.07
C TYR A 52 18.24 7.88 10.07
N HIS A 53 17.64 7.11 10.99
CA HIS A 53 18.43 6.34 11.95
C HIS A 53 19.36 5.35 11.24
N GLY A 54 18.88 4.64 10.23
CA GLY A 54 19.69 3.71 9.45
C GLY A 54 20.88 4.39 8.77
N VAL A 55 20.63 5.50 8.08
CA VAL A 55 21.69 6.26 7.40
C VAL A 55 22.72 6.80 8.37
N LEU A 56 22.30 7.43 9.48
CA LEU A 56 23.20 8.08 10.41
C LEU A 56 24.04 7.07 11.24
N THR A 57 23.45 5.95 11.63
CA THR A 57 24.14 4.95 12.47
C THR A 57 25.15 4.11 11.73
N THR A 58 25.03 3.94 10.42
CA THR A 58 25.99 3.17 9.60
C THR A 58 27.23 3.97 9.23
N ARG A 59 27.23 5.30 9.36
CA ARG A 59 28.37 6.15 9.03
C ARG A 59 29.65 5.71 9.75
N GLY A 60 30.73 5.46 8.96
CA GLY A 60 31.98 4.96 9.47
C GLY A 60 31.98 3.49 9.93
N LEU A 61 30.94 2.73 9.60
CA LEU A 61 30.91 1.28 9.73
C LEU A 61 31.04 0.62 8.35
N LYS A 62 31.36 -0.68 8.31
CA LYS A 62 31.38 -1.47 7.07
C LYS A 62 29.96 -1.86 6.61
N THR A 63 28.96 -1.71 7.47
CA THR A 63 27.55 -1.99 7.18
C THR A 63 27.01 -0.98 6.18
N LYS A 64 26.49 -1.44 5.05
CA LYS A 64 25.83 -0.63 4.02
C LYS A 64 24.39 -0.30 4.44
N SER A 65 23.99 0.97 4.36
CA SER A 65 22.61 1.42 4.63
C SER A 65 21.79 1.39 3.36
N ILE A 66 20.69 0.66 3.37
CA ILE A 66 19.69 0.64 2.30
C ILE A 66 18.39 1.19 2.88
N ILE A 67 17.85 2.22 2.25
CA ILE A 67 16.56 2.79 2.65
C ILE A 67 15.43 2.26 1.77
N SER A 68 14.25 2.05 2.35
CA SER A 68 13.07 1.64 1.61
C SER A 68 11.92 2.61 1.84
N VAL A 69 11.61 3.42 0.83
CA VAL A 69 10.52 4.40 0.84
C VAL A 69 9.23 3.72 0.37
N ARG A 70 8.20 3.72 1.23
CA ARG A 70 6.99 2.90 1.07
C ARG A 70 5.72 3.70 0.86
N ASN A 71 5.80 5.03 0.86
CA ASN A 71 4.65 5.92 0.73
C ASN A 71 5.00 7.09 -0.20
N ASP A 72 4.01 7.98 -0.43
CA ASP A 72 4.24 9.21 -1.17
C ASP A 72 5.12 10.18 -0.36
N PRO A 73 6.31 10.56 -0.84
CA PRO A 73 7.18 11.50 -0.14
C PRO A 73 6.56 12.87 0.10
N ASN A 74 5.58 13.31 -0.70
CA ASN A 74 4.89 14.58 -0.47
C ASN A 74 4.02 14.54 0.78
N PHE A 75 3.46 13.40 1.13
CA PHE A 75 2.70 13.21 2.37
C PHE A 75 3.60 12.88 3.57
N ASP A 76 4.72 12.19 3.32
CA ASP A 76 5.67 11.84 4.37
C ASP A 76 6.52 13.04 4.83
N TYR A 77 6.82 13.99 3.93
CA TYR A 77 7.66 15.17 4.17
C TYR A 77 6.89 16.46 3.86
N GLN A 78 6.04 16.90 4.78
CA GLN A 78 5.13 18.02 4.55
C GLN A 78 5.81 19.40 4.75
N THR A 79 6.70 19.51 5.74
CA THR A 79 7.37 20.78 6.02
C THR A 79 8.63 20.99 5.18
N ILE A 80 9.02 22.25 4.96
CA ILE A 80 10.26 22.61 4.24
C ILE A 80 11.47 21.94 4.89
N LEU A 81 11.55 21.95 6.22
CA LEU A 81 12.66 21.34 6.95
C LEU A 81 12.71 19.81 6.70
N GLN A 82 11.57 19.12 6.75
CA GLN A 82 11.50 17.69 6.45
C GLN A 82 11.97 17.39 5.03
N LYS A 83 11.55 18.21 4.04
CA LYS A 83 11.98 18.07 2.64
C LYS A 83 13.48 18.26 2.48
N ILE A 84 14.05 19.29 3.13
CA ILE A 84 15.51 19.53 3.13
C ILE A 84 16.24 18.32 3.73
N LEU A 85 15.83 17.90 4.93
CA LEU A 85 16.48 16.75 5.60
C LEU A 85 16.38 15.46 4.77
N ALA A 86 15.21 15.19 4.16
CA ALA A 86 15.04 14.02 3.31
C ALA A 86 15.97 14.07 2.07
N LYS A 87 16.09 15.24 1.45
CA LYS A 87 16.90 15.43 0.23
C LYS A 87 18.40 15.60 0.50
N THR A 88 18.81 15.77 1.76
CA THR A 88 20.25 15.90 2.15
C THR A 88 20.78 14.68 2.88
N ILE A 89 20.01 14.09 3.81
CA ILE A 89 20.47 12.98 4.64
C ILE A 89 20.24 11.62 3.95
N LEU A 90 19.04 11.39 3.39
CA LEU A 90 18.72 10.08 2.81
C LEU A 90 19.61 9.72 1.60
N PRO A 91 20.04 10.67 0.75
CA PRO A 91 21.05 10.38 -0.30
C PRO A 91 22.40 9.94 0.20
N LEU A 92 22.68 10.04 1.49
CA LEU A 92 23.91 9.51 2.08
C LEU A 92 23.85 7.98 2.29
N SER A 93 22.70 7.32 2.13
CA SER A 93 22.61 5.84 2.10
C SER A 93 23.42 5.25 0.95
N GLU A 94 23.81 4.00 1.05
CA GLU A 94 24.48 3.27 -0.04
C GLU A 94 23.50 2.83 -1.14
N GLY A 95 22.20 2.79 -0.85
CA GLY A 95 21.17 2.48 -1.83
C GLY A 95 19.75 2.80 -1.36
N ALA A 96 18.80 2.74 -2.29
CA ALA A 96 17.39 2.95 -1.99
C ALA A 96 16.46 2.02 -2.79
N VAL A 97 15.38 1.60 -2.16
CA VAL A 97 14.29 0.89 -2.81
C VAL A 97 13.03 1.73 -2.72
N PHE A 98 12.47 2.05 -3.88
CA PHE A 98 11.19 2.73 -4.01
C PHE A 98 10.10 1.77 -4.46
N GLN A 99 8.86 2.18 -4.35
CA GLN A 99 7.72 1.39 -4.85
C GLN A 99 7.15 1.95 -6.16
N THR A 100 7.48 3.21 -6.49
CA THR A 100 6.99 3.89 -7.69
C THR A 100 8.07 4.77 -8.31
N GLU A 101 7.96 5.03 -9.61
CA GLU A 101 8.84 5.97 -10.32
C GLU A 101 8.63 7.40 -9.81
N ASP A 102 7.38 7.79 -9.47
CA ASP A 102 7.08 9.11 -8.94
C ASP A 102 7.75 9.35 -7.57
N ALA A 103 7.72 8.34 -6.68
CA ALA A 103 8.44 8.41 -5.41
C ALA A 103 9.95 8.53 -5.61
N LYS A 104 10.52 7.78 -6.56
CA LYS A 104 11.94 7.86 -6.90
C LYS A 104 12.31 9.22 -7.47
N ALA A 105 11.50 9.77 -8.39
CA ALA A 105 11.75 11.06 -9.03
C ALA A 105 11.72 12.25 -8.06
N TRP A 106 11.05 12.12 -6.90
CA TRP A 106 11.00 13.16 -5.87
C TRP A 106 12.36 13.42 -5.19
N PHE A 107 13.26 12.42 -5.16
CA PHE A 107 14.57 12.51 -4.54
C PHE A 107 15.65 13.03 -5.49
N PRO A 108 16.79 13.53 -4.98
CA PRO A 108 17.91 13.97 -5.81
C PRO A 108 18.48 12.83 -6.68
N LYS A 109 19.01 13.19 -7.84
CA LYS A 109 19.61 12.27 -8.82
C LYS A 109 20.62 11.30 -8.20
N GLN A 110 21.44 11.80 -7.26
CA GLN A 110 22.39 10.98 -6.51
C GLN A 110 21.76 9.75 -5.84
N LEU A 111 20.53 9.86 -5.33
CA LEU A 111 19.82 8.73 -4.73
C LEU A 111 19.11 7.88 -5.78
N GLN A 112 18.56 8.53 -6.83
CA GLN A 112 17.92 7.84 -7.93
C GLN A 112 18.86 6.86 -8.64
N ASP A 113 20.13 7.25 -8.88
CA ASP A 113 21.10 6.46 -9.64
C ASP A 113 21.54 5.17 -8.94
N LYS A 114 21.43 5.10 -7.63
CA LYS A 114 21.73 3.91 -6.81
C LYS A 114 20.48 3.24 -6.23
N SER A 115 19.33 3.43 -6.88
CA SER A 115 18.04 2.93 -6.44
C SER A 115 17.40 1.98 -7.43
N THR A 116 16.44 1.23 -6.94
CA THR A 116 15.59 0.36 -7.76
C THR A 116 14.15 0.45 -7.28
N ILE A 117 13.22 -0.08 -8.11
CA ILE A 117 11.80 -0.23 -7.74
C ILE A 117 11.54 -1.69 -7.42
N ILE A 118 11.06 -1.93 -6.19
CA ILE A 118 10.64 -3.25 -5.75
C ILE A 118 9.31 -3.12 -5.02
N PHE A 119 8.27 -3.77 -5.54
CA PHE A 119 6.95 -3.83 -4.92
C PHE A 119 6.95 -4.63 -3.61
N ASN A 120 5.85 -4.55 -2.87
CA ASN A 120 5.62 -5.46 -1.75
C ASN A 120 5.35 -6.87 -2.27
N PRO A 121 5.80 -7.92 -1.57
CA PRO A 121 5.38 -9.29 -1.87
C PRO A 121 3.93 -9.48 -1.45
N ILE A 122 3.21 -10.29 -2.22
CA ILE A 122 1.86 -10.75 -1.90
C ILE A 122 1.93 -12.20 -1.47
N SER A 123 1.32 -12.50 -0.33
CA SER A 123 1.31 -13.85 0.24
C SER A 123 0.69 -14.86 -0.73
N SER A 124 1.27 -16.07 -0.74
CA SER A 124 0.78 -17.20 -1.53
C SER A 124 -0.70 -17.54 -1.27
N SER A 125 -1.22 -17.21 -0.08
CA SER A 125 -2.63 -17.41 0.25
C SER A 125 -3.59 -16.72 -0.73
N PHE A 126 -3.26 -15.54 -1.24
CA PHE A 126 -4.11 -14.82 -2.21
C PHE A 126 -4.10 -15.49 -3.58
N TYR A 127 -2.97 -16.05 -4.03
CA TYR A 127 -2.87 -16.77 -5.30
C TYR A 127 -3.59 -18.12 -5.26
N ASN A 128 -3.65 -18.75 -4.09
CA ASN A 128 -4.27 -20.05 -3.87
C ASN A 128 -5.77 -19.94 -3.53
N THR A 129 -6.28 -18.72 -3.36
CA THR A 129 -7.70 -18.50 -3.09
C THR A 129 -8.51 -18.61 -4.37
N ASN A 130 -9.55 -19.44 -4.34
CA ASN A 130 -10.49 -19.55 -5.45
C ASN A 130 -11.32 -18.28 -5.56
N TYR A 131 -11.35 -17.69 -6.75
CA TYR A 131 -12.23 -16.56 -7.04
C TYR A 131 -13.64 -17.09 -7.27
N ILE A 132 -14.54 -16.83 -6.33
CA ILE A 132 -15.95 -17.25 -6.35
C ILE A 132 -16.78 -16.00 -6.07
N PRO A 133 -17.05 -15.17 -7.09
CA PRO A 133 -17.80 -13.93 -6.89
C PRO A 133 -19.23 -14.22 -6.45
N MET A 134 -19.67 -13.51 -5.41
CA MET A 134 -21.09 -13.34 -5.15
C MET A 134 -21.70 -12.43 -6.24
N ASP A 135 -22.94 -12.67 -6.61
CA ASP A 135 -23.60 -11.80 -7.58
C ASP A 135 -23.73 -10.38 -7.02
N LYS A 136 -23.42 -9.37 -7.83
CA LYS A 136 -23.66 -7.95 -7.57
C LYS A 136 -23.04 -7.41 -6.27
N LEU A 137 -21.80 -7.84 -5.95
CA LEU A 137 -21.06 -7.39 -4.79
C LEU A 137 -19.83 -6.55 -5.15
N ILE A 138 -19.78 -5.32 -4.66
CA ILE A 138 -18.59 -4.48 -4.67
C ILE A 138 -17.89 -4.63 -3.32
N VAL A 139 -16.56 -4.78 -3.36
CA VAL A 139 -15.73 -4.84 -2.14
C VAL A 139 -14.65 -3.78 -2.19
N ALA A 140 -14.44 -3.13 -1.05
CA ALA A 140 -13.29 -2.27 -0.78
C ALA A 140 -12.61 -2.72 0.51
N VAL A 141 -11.27 -2.66 0.55
CA VAL A 141 -10.47 -3.09 1.72
C VAL A 141 -9.44 -2.03 2.05
N GLY A 142 -9.39 -1.60 3.30
CA GLY A 142 -8.39 -0.65 3.78
C GLY A 142 -8.74 0.00 5.10
N ARG A 143 -7.80 0.78 5.64
CA ARG A 143 -8.03 1.57 6.87
C ARG A 143 -9.15 2.58 6.61
N LEU A 144 -10.05 2.76 7.57
CA LEU A 144 -11.10 3.78 7.50
C LEU A 144 -10.50 5.15 7.86
N SER A 145 -9.80 5.77 6.90
CA SER A 145 -9.04 7.02 7.04
C SER A 145 -9.29 7.93 5.84
N GLU A 146 -8.92 9.20 5.96
CA GLU A 146 -9.02 10.19 4.87
C GLU A 146 -8.29 9.74 3.60
N GLN A 147 -7.13 9.09 3.75
CA GLN A 147 -6.35 8.57 2.62
C GLN A 147 -7.16 7.67 1.69
N LYS A 148 -8.06 6.83 2.24
CA LYS A 148 -8.84 5.83 1.48
C LYS A 148 -10.10 6.39 0.84
N ASP A 149 -10.53 7.57 1.23
CA ASP A 149 -11.65 8.34 0.69
C ASP A 149 -12.95 7.54 0.50
N TYR A 150 -13.37 6.87 1.56
CA TYR A 150 -14.63 6.12 1.54
C TYR A 150 -15.88 7.02 1.46
N PHE A 151 -15.78 8.31 1.77
CA PHE A 151 -16.87 9.26 1.52
C PHE A 151 -17.15 9.39 0.02
N PHE A 152 -16.11 9.49 -0.80
CA PHE A 152 -16.24 9.45 -2.25
C PHE A 152 -16.89 8.14 -2.73
N LEU A 153 -16.46 7.00 -2.19
CA LEU A 153 -17.03 5.70 -2.54
C LEU A 153 -18.51 5.60 -2.20
N ILE A 154 -18.91 6.05 -1.00
CA ILE A 154 -20.34 6.06 -0.57
C ILE A 154 -21.17 6.96 -1.48
N LYS A 155 -20.65 8.16 -1.82
CA LYS A 155 -21.31 9.10 -2.72
C LYS A 155 -21.50 8.49 -4.12
N GLY A 156 -20.45 7.89 -4.68
CA GLY A 156 -20.52 7.23 -5.99
C GLY A 156 -21.45 6.02 -5.98
N PHE A 157 -21.34 5.17 -4.94
CA PHE A 157 -22.23 4.02 -4.82
C PHE A 157 -23.71 4.41 -4.68
N LYS A 158 -24.02 5.55 -4.04
CA LYS A 158 -25.40 6.06 -3.97
C LYS A 158 -25.97 6.29 -5.37
N VAL A 159 -25.25 7.00 -6.23
CA VAL A 159 -25.69 7.25 -7.61
C VAL A 159 -25.81 5.95 -8.40
N PHE A 160 -24.83 5.07 -8.27
CA PHE A 160 -24.82 3.76 -8.91
C PHE A 160 -26.01 2.89 -8.49
N ALA A 161 -26.35 2.86 -7.20
CA ALA A 161 -27.41 2.03 -6.64
C ALA A 161 -28.82 2.47 -7.07
N ASP A 162 -29.00 3.69 -7.56
CA ASP A 162 -30.30 4.15 -8.11
C ASP A 162 -30.64 3.41 -9.42
N ALA A 163 -29.63 3.13 -10.27
CA ALA A 163 -29.78 2.33 -11.48
C ALA A 163 -29.61 0.82 -11.23
N HIS A 164 -28.84 0.44 -10.22
CA HIS A 164 -28.43 -0.94 -9.93
C HIS A 164 -28.91 -1.39 -8.53
N LYS A 165 -30.22 -1.54 -8.34
CA LYS A 165 -30.88 -1.70 -7.02
C LYS A 165 -30.42 -2.92 -6.22
N ASP A 166 -29.99 -4.01 -6.88
CA ASP A 166 -29.61 -5.26 -6.23
C ASP A 166 -28.13 -5.30 -5.81
N TRP A 167 -27.33 -4.30 -6.18
CA TRP A 167 -25.93 -4.25 -5.83
C TRP A 167 -25.71 -3.87 -4.36
N LYS A 168 -24.67 -4.47 -3.78
CA LYS A 168 -24.21 -4.20 -2.40
C LYS A 168 -22.76 -3.77 -2.40
N LEU A 169 -22.39 -3.00 -1.37
CA LEU A 169 -21.03 -2.56 -1.11
C LEU A 169 -20.60 -3.04 0.28
N HIS A 170 -19.55 -3.84 0.34
CA HIS A 170 -18.90 -4.23 1.59
C HIS A 170 -17.57 -3.51 1.73
N ILE A 171 -17.36 -2.81 2.84
CA ILE A 171 -16.11 -2.13 3.17
C ILE A 171 -15.49 -2.86 4.36
N TYR A 172 -14.31 -3.46 4.14
CA TYR A 172 -13.54 -4.15 5.15
C TYR A 172 -12.42 -3.26 5.67
N GLY A 173 -12.32 -3.14 6.96
CA GLY A 173 -11.31 -2.35 7.66
C GLY A 173 -11.81 -1.70 8.91
N ASP A 174 -10.92 -0.99 9.59
CA ASP A 174 -11.21 -0.19 10.78
C ASP A 174 -10.38 1.09 10.74
N GLY A 175 -10.75 2.10 11.50
CA GLY A 175 -10.05 3.38 11.55
C GLY A 175 -10.86 4.50 12.15
N GLU A 176 -10.23 5.66 12.22
CA GLU A 176 -10.74 6.87 12.89
C GLU A 176 -12.05 7.41 12.28
N LEU A 177 -12.33 7.11 11.02
CA LEU A 177 -13.55 7.59 10.33
C LEU A 177 -14.75 6.66 10.45
N LYS A 178 -14.67 5.56 11.20
CA LYS A 178 -15.74 4.54 11.27
C LYS A 178 -17.10 5.10 11.62
N GLU A 179 -17.17 5.91 12.69
CA GLU A 179 -18.42 6.50 13.16
C GLU A 179 -18.99 7.49 12.14
N GLN A 180 -18.14 8.31 11.54
CA GLN A 180 -18.52 9.29 10.53
C GLN A 180 -19.06 8.60 9.27
N LEU A 181 -18.39 7.54 8.78
CA LEU A 181 -18.85 6.76 7.63
C LEU A 181 -20.17 6.05 7.92
N SER A 182 -20.35 5.50 9.13
CA SER A 182 -21.63 4.91 9.55
C SER A 182 -22.76 5.93 9.55
N GLY A 183 -22.50 7.15 10.04
CA GLY A 183 -23.43 8.26 9.98
C GLY A 183 -23.80 8.65 8.55
N GLU A 184 -22.81 8.75 7.67
CA GLU A 184 -23.02 9.07 6.26
C GLU A 184 -23.85 8.01 5.54
N ILE A 185 -23.58 6.72 5.75
CA ILE A 185 -24.35 5.61 5.17
C ILE A 185 -25.84 5.71 5.54
N LYS A 186 -26.13 6.01 6.82
CA LYS A 186 -27.51 6.23 7.28
C LYS A 186 -28.11 7.47 6.64
N ARG A 187 -27.36 8.59 6.57
CA ARG A 187 -27.81 9.87 5.99
C ARG A 187 -28.22 9.72 4.53
N VAL A 188 -27.49 8.90 3.76
CA VAL A 188 -27.82 8.66 2.34
C VAL A 188 -28.87 7.57 2.12
N GLY A 189 -29.37 6.91 3.20
CA GLY A 189 -30.43 5.90 3.14
C GLY A 189 -30.00 4.55 2.58
N LEU A 190 -28.72 4.16 2.73
CA LEU A 190 -28.19 2.93 2.14
C LEU A 190 -27.67 1.93 3.18
N ALA A 191 -28.20 1.96 4.40
CA ALA A 191 -27.77 1.08 5.49
C ALA A 191 -28.03 -0.42 5.23
N ASP A 192 -28.93 -0.75 4.34
CA ASP A 192 -29.24 -2.10 3.88
C ASP A 192 -28.33 -2.59 2.74
N LYS A 193 -27.62 -1.69 2.06
CA LYS A 193 -26.77 -1.97 0.90
C LYS A 193 -25.27 -1.77 1.16
N ILE A 194 -24.89 -0.79 1.98
CA ILE A 194 -23.49 -0.51 2.33
C ILE A 194 -23.20 -1.03 3.73
N ILE A 195 -22.30 -2.00 3.84
CA ILE A 195 -21.97 -2.64 5.11
C ILE A 195 -20.50 -2.43 5.46
N LEU A 196 -20.25 -1.76 6.60
CA LEU A 196 -18.93 -1.70 7.21
C LEU A 196 -18.67 -3.02 7.94
N LYS A 197 -17.86 -3.90 7.33
CA LYS A 197 -17.62 -5.28 7.80
C LYS A 197 -16.62 -5.36 8.96
N GLY A 198 -15.94 -4.24 9.28
CA GLY A 198 -14.87 -4.26 10.26
C GLY A 198 -13.60 -4.97 9.75
N ARG A 199 -12.68 -5.24 10.68
CA ARG A 199 -11.44 -5.99 10.36
C ARG A 199 -11.77 -7.46 10.16
N THR A 200 -11.01 -8.10 9.27
CA THR A 200 -11.06 -9.55 9.03
C THR A 200 -9.66 -10.13 9.01
N ASP A 201 -9.50 -11.33 9.56
CA ASP A 201 -8.26 -12.09 9.49
C ASP A 201 -8.15 -12.87 8.16
N ASN A 202 -9.26 -12.98 7.42
CA ASN A 202 -9.32 -13.66 6.13
C ASN A 202 -9.66 -12.68 4.99
N VAL A 203 -8.72 -11.78 4.71
CA VAL A 203 -8.86 -10.76 3.65
C VAL A 203 -9.01 -11.43 2.28
N ALA A 204 -8.33 -12.55 2.03
CA ALA A 204 -8.40 -13.25 0.76
C ALA A 204 -9.81 -13.73 0.44
N ASN A 205 -10.53 -14.32 1.42
CA ASN A 205 -11.92 -14.72 1.25
C ASN A 205 -12.87 -13.52 1.09
N ALA A 206 -12.63 -12.45 1.84
CA ALA A 206 -13.42 -11.23 1.72
C ALA A 206 -13.33 -10.66 0.28
N ILE A 207 -12.13 -10.62 -0.28
CA ILE A 207 -11.88 -10.16 -1.65
C ILE A 207 -12.44 -11.15 -2.68
N SER A 208 -12.27 -12.46 -2.48
CA SER A 208 -12.68 -13.49 -3.46
C SER A 208 -14.19 -13.54 -3.71
N SER A 209 -14.98 -13.01 -2.79
CA SER A 209 -16.44 -12.91 -2.92
C SER A 209 -16.90 -11.72 -3.77
N ALA A 210 -16.00 -10.80 -4.12
CA ALA A 210 -16.37 -9.58 -4.84
C ALA A 210 -16.64 -9.85 -6.33
N THR A 211 -17.68 -9.24 -6.88
CA THR A 211 -17.87 -9.11 -8.34
C THR A 211 -16.90 -8.06 -8.90
N ILE A 212 -16.71 -6.97 -8.15
CA ILE A 212 -15.82 -5.85 -8.48
C ILE A 212 -15.09 -5.41 -7.20
N TYR A 213 -13.78 -5.22 -7.29
CA TYR A 213 -12.98 -4.58 -6.25
C TYR A 213 -12.79 -3.09 -6.58
N VAL A 214 -12.99 -2.22 -5.58
CA VAL A 214 -12.83 -0.77 -5.76
C VAL A 214 -11.84 -0.20 -4.76
N MET A 215 -10.95 0.67 -5.24
CA MET A 215 -10.05 1.48 -4.43
C MET A 215 -10.21 2.97 -4.78
N THR A 216 -10.49 3.80 -3.77
CA THR A 216 -10.78 5.23 -3.93
C THR A 216 -9.74 6.14 -3.30
N SER A 217 -8.55 5.60 -3.02
CA SER A 217 -7.50 6.31 -2.30
C SER A 217 -7.07 7.62 -2.96
N GLN A 218 -6.78 8.63 -2.14
CA GLN A 218 -6.26 9.93 -2.59
C GLN A 218 -4.75 9.88 -2.90
N PHE A 219 -4.01 8.99 -2.27
CA PHE A 219 -2.58 8.74 -2.54
C PHE A 219 -2.18 7.33 -2.11
N GLU A 220 -1.27 6.70 -2.86
CA GLU A 220 -0.72 5.37 -2.57
C GLU A 220 0.70 5.22 -3.11
N GLY A 221 1.57 4.59 -2.31
CA GLY A 221 2.81 4.02 -2.82
C GLY A 221 2.51 2.71 -3.58
N SER A 222 2.65 1.56 -2.91
CA SER A 222 2.24 0.27 -3.45
C SER A 222 0.99 -0.22 -2.69
N PRO A 223 -0.21 -0.13 -3.28
CA PRO A 223 -1.46 -0.46 -2.60
C PRO A 223 -1.64 -1.99 -2.47
N ASN A 224 -1.26 -2.55 -1.32
CA ASN A 224 -1.32 -4.00 -1.09
C ASN A 224 -2.70 -4.59 -1.39
N ALA A 225 -3.78 -3.95 -0.91
CA ALA A 225 -5.13 -4.47 -1.10
C ALA A 225 -5.55 -4.54 -2.59
N LEU A 226 -5.05 -3.62 -3.44
CA LEU A 226 -5.25 -3.71 -4.88
C LEU A 226 -4.44 -4.87 -5.49
N MET A 227 -3.18 -5.04 -5.07
CA MET A 227 -2.33 -6.15 -5.52
C MET A 227 -2.90 -7.50 -5.08
N GLU A 228 -3.46 -7.58 -3.88
CA GLU A 228 -4.15 -8.74 -3.32
C GLU A 228 -5.40 -9.07 -4.13
N ALA A 229 -6.23 -8.08 -4.47
CA ALA A 229 -7.39 -8.26 -5.32
C ALA A 229 -7.02 -8.76 -6.72
N MET A 230 -5.96 -8.21 -7.31
CA MET A 230 -5.42 -8.68 -8.59
C MET A 230 -4.90 -10.13 -8.50
N ALA A 231 -4.25 -10.51 -7.40
CA ALA A 231 -3.74 -11.87 -7.18
C ALA A 231 -4.87 -12.90 -7.07
N VAL A 232 -5.96 -12.56 -6.39
CA VAL A 232 -7.19 -13.37 -6.36
C VAL A 232 -7.85 -13.41 -7.74
N GLY A 233 -7.71 -12.36 -8.55
CA GLY A 233 -8.29 -12.22 -9.89
C GLY A 233 -9.62 -11.51 -9.90
N VAL A 234 -9.88 -10.63 -8.95
CA VAL A 234 -11.07 -9.80 -8.95
C VAL A 234 -10.90 -8.65 -9.95
N PRO A 235 -11.89 -8.35 -10.79
CA PRO A 235 -11.88 -7.14 -11.63
C PRO A 235 -11.77 -5.88 -10.77
N CYS A 236 -10.76 -5.05 -11.04
CA CYS A 236 -10.41 -3.90 -10.20
C CYS A 236 -10.73 -2.56 -10.87
N ILE A 237 -11.26 -1.62 -10.09
CA ILE A 237 -11.33 -0.19 -10.40
C ILE A 237 -10.53 0.54 -9.33
N SER A 238 -9.63 1.42 -9.73
CA SER A 238 -8.80 2.19 -8.80
C SER A 238 -8.68 3.64 -9.21
N SER A 239 -8.62 4.54 -8.22
CA SER A 239 -8.18 5.90 -8.46
C SER A 239 -6.75 5.91 -9.04
N ASN A 240 -6.49 6.77 -10.03
CA ASN A 240 -5.15 7.07 -10.54
C ASN A 240 -4.45 8.07 -9.62
N CYS A 241 -4.25 7.68 -8.38
CA CYS A 241 -3.77 8.59 -7.35
C CYS A 241 -2.25 8.76 -7.33
N PRO A 242 -1.74 9.92 -6.83
CA PRO A 242 -0.34 10.05 -6.45
C PRO A 242 0.03 8.97 -5.40
N CYS A 243 1.19 8.51 -5.24
CA CYS A 243 2.42 8.69 -6.03
C CYS A 243 2.54 7.63 -7.15
N GLY A 244 1.45 7.35 -7.85
CA GLY A 244 1.45 6.54 -9.05
C GLY A 244 1.46 5.01 -8.84
N GLY A 245 1.21 4.52 -7.62
CA GLY A 245 1.13 3.08 -7.36
C GLY A 245 0.11 2.36 -8.23
N PRO A 246 -1.15 2.79 -8.27
CA PRO A 246 -2.17 2.16 -9.10
C PRO A 246 -1.83 2.10 -10.59
N LYS A 247 -1.28 3.19 -11.17
CA LYS A 247 -0.90 3.21 -12.61
C LYS A 247 0.27 2.29 -12.96
N MET A 248 1.08 1.89 -11.98
CA MET A 248 2.12 0.89 -12.19
C MET A 248 1.57 -0.56 -12.14
N LEU A 249 0.41 -0.76 -11.55
CA LEU A 249 -0.26 -2.05 -11.40
C LEU A 249 -1.28 -2.29 -12.50
N ILE A 250 -2.10 -1.28 -12.79
CA ILE A 250 -3.20 -1.35 -13.74
C ILE A 250 -2.80 -0.74 -15.09
N ASN A 251 -2.86 -1.56 -16.13
CA ASN A 251 -2.92 -1.12 -17.52
C ASN A 251 -4.39 -0.88 -17.87
N ASN A 252 -4.78 0.41 -17.88
CA ASN A 252 -6.17 0.85 -18.00
C ASN A 252 -6.89 0.22 -19.21
N GLY A 253 -8.05 -0.40 -18.99
CA GLY A 253 -8.83 -1.08 -20.03
C GLY A 253 -8.32 -2.49 -20.42
N ASN A 254 -7.22 -2.96 -19.80
CA ASN A 254 -6.68 -4.29 -20.08
C ASN A 254 -6.75 -5.26 -18.89
N ASN A 255 -6.32 -4.85 -17.71
CA ASN A 255 -6.34 -5.67 -16.49
C ASN A 255 -7.09 -5.02 -15.33
N GLY A 256 -7.79 -3.92 -15.57
CA GLY A 256 -8.55 -3.13 -14.63
C GLY A 256 -8.86 -1.76 -15.21
N PHE A 257 -9.57 -0.94 -14.44
CA PHE A 257 -9.80 0.45 -14.78
C PHE A 257 -9.13 1.39 -13.79
N LEU A 258 -8.62 2.52 -14.34
CA LEU A 258 -8.23 3.71 -13.59
C LEU A 258 -9.25 4.82 -13.85
N TYR A 259 -9.43 5.69 -12.86
CA TYR A 259 -10.17 6.95 -12.95
C TYR A 259 -9.43 8.05 -12.19
N GLU A 260 -9.61 9.30 -12.56
CA GLU A 260 -8.93 10.42 -11.91
C GLU A 260 -9.51 10.70 -10.50
N VAL A 261 -8.63 10.98 -9.53
CA VAL A 261 -9.03 11.25 -8.13
C VAL A 261 -10.10 12.33 -8.08
N GLY A 262 -11.20 12.03 -7.39
CA GLY A 262 -12.34 12.94 -7.23
C GLY A 262 -13.27 13.03 -8.45
N ASN A 263 -12.95 12.40 -9.58
CA ASN A 263 -13.80 12.38 -10.76
C ASN A 263 -14.89 11.29 -10.63
N ILE A 264 -16.05 11.72 -10.12
CA ILE A 264 -17.15 10.82 -9.84
C ILE A 264 -17.82 10.28 -11.11
N ASP A 265 -17.85 11.07 -12.18
CA ASP A 265 -18.48 10.68 -13.45
C ASP A 265 -17.67 9.57 -14.10
N GLU A 266 -16.34 9.73 -14.18
CA GLU A 266 -15.47 8.69 -14.70
C GLU A 266 -15.52 7.41 -13.85
N PHE A 267 -15.54 7.55 -12.50
CA PHE A 267 -15.72 6.41 -11.60
C PHE A 267 -17.02 5.63 -11.90
N LEU A 268 -18.13 6.35 -12.05
CA LEU A 268 -19.43 5.76 -12.37
C LEU A 268 -19.46 5.08 -13.74
N ASP A 269 -18.87 5.70 -14.75
CA ASP A 269 -18.73 5.10 -16.09
C ASP A 269 -17.97 3.76 -16.02
N ARG A 270 -16.83 3.72 -15.32
CA ARG A 270 -16.03 2.47 -15.13
C ARG A 270 -16.81 1.42 -14.37
N LEU A 271 -17.55 1.84 -13.34
CA LEU A 271 -18.35 0.95 -12.51
C LEU A 271 -19.52 0.35 -13.30
N ASN A 272 -20.27 1.15 -14.03
CA ASN A 272 -21.37 0.71 -14.89
C ASN A 272 -20.88 -0.29 -15.97
N VAL A 273 -19.78 0.04 -16.65
CA VAL A 273 -19.19 -0.85 -17.66
C VAL A 273 -18.84 -2.21 -17.07
N LEU A 274 -18.24 -2.28 -15.88
CA LEU A 274 -17.94 -3.58 -15.25
C LEU A 274 -19.18 -4.26 -14.68
N ALA A 275 -20.17 -3.53 -14.21
CA ALA A 275 -21.41 -4.11 -13.71
C ALA A 275 -22.18 -4.84 -14.81
N GLU A 276 -22.23 -4.27 -16.01
CA GLU A 276 -23.03 -4.76 -17.15
C GLU A 276 -22.29 -5.76 -18.04
N ASN A 277 -20.93 -5.77 -18.04
CA ASN A 277 -20.14 -6.57 -18.96
C ASN A 277 -19.41 -7.72 -18.26
N SER A 278 -20.02 -8.90 -18.24
CA SER A 278 -19.41 -10.12 -17.65
C SER A 278 -18.18 -10.62 -18.40
N GLU A 279 -18.14 -10.48 -19.73
CA GLU A 279 -16.99 -10.90 -20.55
C GLU A 279 -15.77 -10.05 -20.24
N LEU A 280 -15.96 -8.74 -20.08
CA LEU A 280 -14.90 -7.82 -19.67
C LEU A 280 -14.37 -8.16 -18.28
N ARG A 281 -15.27 -8.50 -17.33
CA ARG A 281 -14.85 -8.98 -15.99
C ARG A 281 -13.98 -10.22 -16.09
N ILE A 282 -14.33 -11.20 -16.91
CA ILE A 282 -13.53 -12.41 -17.14
C ILE A 282 -12.16 -12.06 -17.75
N LYS A 283 -12.13 -11.18 -18.74
CA LYS A 283 -10.87 -10.69 -19.35
C LYS A 283 -9.98 -10.02 -18.30
N PHE A 284 -10.52 -9.09 -17.52
CA PHE A 284 -9.77 -8.38 -16.48
C PHE A 284 -9.25 -9.33 -15.40
N SER A 285 -10.08 -10.27 -14.96
CA SER A 285 -9.69 -11.30 -14.00
C SER A 285 -8.43 -12.05 -14.45
N LYS A 286 -8.41 -12.57 -15.67
CA LYS A 286 -7.28 -13.31 -16.24
C LYS A 286 -6.02 -12.43 -16.35
N SER A 287 -6.18 -11.21 -16.86
CA SER A 287 -5.07 -10.26 -17.06
C SER A 287 -4.50 -9.76 -15.73
N ALA A 288 -5.36 -9.48 -14.74
CA ALA A 288 -4.95 -9.09 -13.40
C ALA A 288 -4.15 -10.20 -12.69
N LYS A 289 -4.65 -11.44 -12.72
CA LYS A 289 -3.91 -12.60 -12.18
C LYS A 289 -2.54 -12.78 -12.83
N ASN A 290 -2.45 -12.58 -14.14
CA ASN A 290 -1.18 -12.68 -14.84
C ASN A 290 -0.20 -11.59 -14.39
N ARG A 291 -0.65 -10.33 -14.28
CA ARG A 291 0.15 -9.22 -13.76
C ARG A 291 0.59 -9.46 -12.31
N ALA A 292 -0.30 -10.00 -11.48
CA ALA A 292 -0.01 -10.27 -10.07
C ALA A 292 1.14 -11.27 -9.86
N LYS A 293 1.44 -12.15 -10.83
CA LYS A 293 2.61 -13.06 -10.76
C LYS A 293 3.95 -12.32 -10.60
N ASP A 294 4.01 -11.02 -10.88
CA ASP A 294 5.21 -10.23 -10.68
C ASP A 294 5.43 -9.84 -9.21
N PHE A 295 4.44 -10.06 -8.34
CA PHE A 295 4.45 -9.68 -6.93
C PHE A 295 4.53 -10.89 -5.98
N THR A 296 4.82 -12.08 -6.49
CA THR A 296 5.02 -13.26 -5.64
C THR A 296 6.20 -13.07 -4.69
N GLU A 297 6.14 -13.70 -3.51
CA GLU A 297 7.21 -13.64 -2.51
C GLU A 297 8.56 -14.02 -3.12
N GLU A 298 8.60 -15.06 -3.94
CA GLU A 298 9.81 -15.52 -4.62
C GLU A 298 10.40 -14.47 -5.56
N LYS A 299 9.58 -13.88 -6.45
CA LYS A 299 10.05 -12.85 -7.39
C LYS A 299 10.56 -11.61 -6.67
N VAL A 300 9.80 -11.13 -5.67
CA VAL A 300 10.20 -9.95 -4.89
C VAL A 300 11.46 -10.24 -4.10
N PHE A 301 11.59 -11.42 -3.48
CA PHE A 301 12.82 -11.83 -2.81
C PHE A 301 14.02 -11.86 -3.76
N ASN A 302 13.87 -12.42 -4.96
CA ASN A 302 14.93 -12.47 -5.96
C ASN A 302 15.34 -11.07 -6.43
N LEU A 303 14.42 -10.11 -6.56
CA LEU A 303 14.75 -8.71 -6.86
C LEU A 303 15.57 -8.07 -5.74
N TRP A 304 15.17 -8.27 -4.47
CA TRP A 304 15.94 -7.80 -3.32
C TRP A 304 17.34 -8.42 -3.28
N HIS A 305 17.43 -9.73 -3.47
CA HIS A 305 18.69 -10.45 -3.47
C HIS A 305 19.65 -9.96 -4.56
N LYS A 306 19.13 -9.78 -5.78
CA LYS A 306 19.89 -9.22 -6.91
C LYS A 306 20.38 -7.81 -6.59
N TYR A 307 19.52 -6.95 -6.02
CA TYR A 307 19.86 -5.57 -5.69
C TYR A 307 20.90 -5.47 -4.60
N LEU A 308 20.86 -6.33 -3.57
CA LEU A 308 21.82 -6.33 -2.47
C LEU A 308 23.18 -6.94 -2.85
N LYS A 309 23.27 -7.75 -3.91
CA LYS A 309 24.52 -8.33 -4.38
C LYS A 309 25.32 -7.42 -5.31
N ASN A 310 24.65 -6.50 -5.98
CA ASN A 310 25.28 -5.51 -6.85
C ASN A 310 25.75 -4.29 -6.03
#